data_fa3faddd5c5e758c3d99002295cafe80
#
_entry.id   fa3faddd5c5e758c3d99002295cafe80
#
_cell.length_a   1.000
_cell.length_b   1.000
_cell.length_c   1.000
_cell.angle_alpha   90.00
_cell.angle_beta   90.00
_cell.angle_gamma   90.00
#
_symmetry.space_group_name_H-M   'P 1'
#
loop_
_entity.id
_entity.type
_entity.pdbx_description
1 polymer ?
#
loop_
_entity_poly.entity_id
_entity_poly.type
_entity_poly.pdbx_seq_one_letter_code
_entity_poly.pdbx_strand_id
1 'polypeptide(L)'
;MMFFTQTEQYETLVIGQYGRPEDYPDIEAYDQLLFYIQRNQNRNTVVYEANCLYNGLLDLNDPISINWIKFMDNGEEEIQPLNYIQKKLAYGYNFKVISNDLVEFCFVSYSGMKFYLSKNKNGGFRVSTTLDGIMSIIERIYIYAEDMGIFPQVKFAEFFGRCATTNKSTYKKLFLQL
;
A
#
# COMPACT_ATOMS: atom_id res chain seq x y z
N MET A 1 -24.39 -18.59 -25.06
CA MET A 1 -23.74 -19.34 -23.97
C MET A 1 -22.33 -18.79 -23.82
N MET A 2 -22.08 -17.98 -22.81
CA MET A 2 -20.74 -17.49 -22.48
C MET A 2 -19.98 -18.61 -21.79
N PHE A 3 -18.94 -19.11 -22.40
CA PHE A 3 -17.99 -19.99 -21.74
C PHE A 3 -17.04 -19.13 -20.93
N PHE A 4 -17.26 -19.04 -19.62
CA PHE A 4 -16.24 -18.52 -18.71
C PHE A 4 -15.07 -19.49 -18.75
N THR A 5 -13.87 -19.00 -18.96
CA THR A 5 -12.66 -19.81 -18.86
C THR A 5 -12.47 -20.28 -17.41
N GLN A 6 -11.87 -21.42 -17.23
CA GLN A 6 -11.62 -22.00 -15.87
C GLN A 6 -10.82 -21.02 -14.99
N THR A 7 -10.00 -20.18 -15.62
CA THR A 7 -9.22 -19.12 -14.97
C THR A 7 -10.10 -18.00 -14.41
N GLU A 8 -11.11 -17.56 -15.16
CA GLU A 8 -12.05 -16.49 -14.69
C GLU A 8 -12.92 -16.97 -13.52
N GLN A 9 -13.34 -18.25 -13.53
CA GLN A 9 -14.06 -18.83 -12.40
C GLN A 9 -13.19 -18.96 -11.14
N TYR A 10 -11.92 -19.32 -11.30
CA TYR A 10 -10.97 -19.42 -10.19
C TYR A 10 -10.68 -18.03 -9.58
N GLU A 11 -10.44 -17.02 -10.41
CA GLU A 11 -10.24 -15.64 -9.96
C GLU A 11 -11.46 -15.10 -9.22
N THR A 12 -12.67 -15.34 -9.69
CA THR A 12 -13.92 -14.91 -9.04
C THR A 12 -14.10 -15.59 -7.67
N LEU A 13 -13.80 -16.89 -7.57
CA LEU A 13 -13.83 -17.63 -6.30
C LEU A 13 -12.80 -17.11 -5.30
N VAL A 14 -11.58 -16.83 -5.74
CA VAL A 14 -10.50 -16.28 -4.90
C VAL A 14 -10.85 -14.87 -4.42
N ILE A 15 -11.37 -14.01 -5.28
CA ILE A 15 -11.81 -12.66 -4.93
C ILE A 15 -12.92 -12.69 -3.85
N GLY A 16 -13.90 -13.59 -3.97
CA GLY A 16 -14.99 -13.68 -3.02
C GLY A 16 -14.61 -14.32 -1.68
N GLN A 17 -13.59 -15.17 -1.65
CA GLN A 17 -13.24 -15.98 -0.47
C GLN A 17 -12.08 -15.39 0.35
N TYR A 18 -11.15 -14.65 -0.26
CA TYR A 18 -9.89 -14.21 0.35
C TYR A 18 -9.61 -12.70 0.20
N GLY A 19 -10.63 -11.90 -0.12
CA GLY A 19 -10.48 -10.44 -0.16
C GLY A 19 -10.23 -9.83 1.23
N ARG A 20 -9.99 -8.52 1.27
CA ARG A 20 -9.84 -7.78 2.53
C ARG A 20 -11.07 -7.98 3.41
N PRO A 21 -10.91 -8.41 4.68
CA PRO A 21 -12.03 -8.54 5.61
C PRO A 21 -12.76 -7.20 5.84
N GLU A 22 -14.08 -7.22 5.92
CA GLU A 22 -14.91 -6.03 6.11
C GLU A 22 -14.70 -5.37 7.49
N ASP A 23 -14.33 -6.18 8.50
CA ASP A 23 -14.07 -5.73 9.87
C ASP A 23 -12.67 -5.13 10.08
N TYR A 24 -11.85 -5.07 9.03
CA TYR A 24 -10.55 -4.40 9.12
C TYR A 24 -10.73 -2.88 9.19
N PRO A 25 -9.99 -2.20 10.08
CA PRO A 25 -10.14 -0.77 10.27
C PRO A 25 -9.70 0.00 9.02
N ASP A 26 -10.48 1.02 8.66
CA ASP A 26 -10.02 2.05 7.74
C ASP A 26 -9.27 3.12 8.54
N ILE A 27 -8.12 3.55 8.03
CA ILE A 27 -7.36 4.63 8.65
C ILE A 27 -7.92 5.95 8.14
N GLU A 28 -8.37 6.80 9.07
CA GLU A 28 -8.84 8.15 8.73
C GLU A 28 -7.71 8.99 8.12
N ALA A 29 -8.05 9.78 7.11
CA ALA A 29 -7.08 10.64 6.44
C ALA A 29 -6.58 11.74 7.39
N TYR A 30 -5.27 11.98 7.38
CA TYR A 30 -4.62 13.12 8.02
C TYR A 30 -3.49 13.64 7.11
N ASP A 31 -2.98 14.83 7.39
CA ASP A 31 -2.13 15.58 6.45
C ASP A 31 -0.90 14.81 5.94
N GLN A 32 -0.26 14.00 6.79
CA GLN A 32 0.95 13.25 6.43
C GLN A 32 0.66 11.87 5.84
N LEU A 33 -0.56 11.33 6.03
CA LEU A 33 -0.90 9.99 5.56
C LEU A 33 -0.86 9.93 4.02
N LEU A 34 -0.03 9.03 3.51
CA LEU A 34 0.06 8.75 2.09
C LEU A 34 -0.86 7.59 1.69
N PHE A 35 -0.70 6.46 2.36
CA PHE A 35 -1.50 5.25 2.21
C PHE A 35 -1.16 4.27 3.34
N TYR A 36 -1.87 3.16 3.42
CA TYR A 36 -1.58 2.11 4.38
C TYR A 36 -1.66 0.71 3.77
N ILE A 37 -0.99 -0.24 4.43
CA ILE A 37 -0.98 -1.66 4.03
C ILE A 37 -1.56 -2.51 5.16
N GLN A 38 -2.48 -3.42 4.80
CA GLN A 38 -3.04 -4.46 5.66
C GLN A 38 -2.83 -5.83 5.05
N ARG A 39 -2.85 -6.86 5.86
CA ARG A 39 -2.70 -8.25 5.40
C ARG A 39 -3.63 -9.20 6.14
N ASN A 40 -3.85 -10.41 5.61
CA ASN A 40 -4.86 -11.38 6.06
C ASN A 40 -4.64 -12.00 7.45
N GLN A 41 -3.50 -11.85 8.09
CA GLN A 41 -3.22 -12.54 9.36
C GLN A 41 -3.78 -11.83 10.59
N ASN A 42 -3.82 -10.52 10.57
CA ASN A 42 -4.40 -9.69 11.62
C ASN A 42 -4.68 -8.28 11.08
N ARG A 43 -5.48 -7.51 11.82
CA ARG A 43 -5.85 -6.13 11.45
C ARG A 43 -4.79 -5.07 11.71
N ASN A 44 -3.61 -5.43 12.21
CA ASN A 44 -2.51 -4.48 12.36
C ASN A 44 -2.14 -3.88 11.00
N THR A 45 -1.95 -2.57 11.01
CA THR A 45 -1.83 -1.79 9.78
C THR A 45 -0.48 -1.09 9.71
N VAL A 46 0.19 -1.16 8.56
CA VAL A 46 1.41 -0.39 8.28
C VAL A 46 1.01 0.90 7.61
N VAL A 47 1.31 2.05 8.22
CA VAL A 47 1.05 3.36 7.66
C VAL A 47 2.31 3.95 7.06
N TYR A 48 2.15 4.58 5.89
CA TYR A 48 3.18 5.30 5.16
C TYR A 48 2.84 6.77 5.19
N GLU A 49 3.76 7.58 5.70
CA GLU A 49 3.57 9.00 5.95
C GLU A 49 4.64 9.81 5.24
N ALA A 50 4.27 10.97 4.70
CA ALA A 50 5.24 11.91 4.17
C ALA A 50 6.11 12.44 5.31
N ASN A 51 7.43 12.28 5.19
CA ASN A 51 8.38 12.79 6.16
C ASN A 51 8.74 14.23 5.80
N CYS A 52 8.18 15.18 6.54
CA CYS A 52 8.33 16.61 6.26
C CYS A 52 9.27 17.28 7.26
N LEU A 53 10.09 18.19 6.76
CA LEU A 53 10.90 19.10 7.57
C LEU A 53 10.01 20.20 8.20
N TYR A 54 10.58 20.98 9.14
CA TYR A 54 9.87 22.08 9.83
C TYR A 54 9.26 23.13 8.90
N ASN A 55 9.84 23.31 7.72
CA ASN A 55 9.35 24.27 6.71
C ASN A 55 8.27 23.67 5.79
N GLY A 56 7.79 22.46 6.07
CA GLY A 56 6.79 21.75 5.27
C GLY A 56 7.31 21.14 3.96
N LEU A 57 8.62 21.19 3.71
CA LEU A 57 9.23 20.52 2.59
C LEU A 57 9.47 19.05 2.92
N LEU A 58 9.46 18.20 1.89
CA LEU A 58 9.77 16.78 2.02
C LEU A 58 11.25 16.59 2.41
N ASP A 59 11.51 15.70 3.36
CA ASP A 59 12.89 15.26 3.64
C ASP A 59 13.36 14.33 2.51
N LEU A 60 14.19 14.84 1.63
CA LEU A 60 14.68 14.09 0.46
C LEU A 60 15.72 13.01 0.81
N ASN A 61 16.20 12.96 2.05
CA ASN A 61 17.10 11.89 2.52
C ASN A 61 16.32 10.68 3.05
N ASP A 62 15.11 10.91 3.58
CA ASP A 62 14.20 9.87 4.08
C ASP A 62 12.75 10.32 3.86
N PRO A 63 12.23 10.24 2.62
CA PRO A 63 10.98 10.91 2.25
C PRO A 63 9.71 10.28 2.81
N ILE A 64 9.76 9.01 3.25
CA ILE A 64 8.58 8.29 3.76
C ILE A 64 8.90 7.66 5.11
N SER A 65 8.16 8.06 6.13
CA SER A 65 8.14 7.40 7.44
C SER A 65 7.17 6.21 7.42
N ILE A 66 7.55 5.10 8.05
CA ILE A 66 6.75 3.86 8.06
C ILE A 66 6.60 3.38 9.50
N ASN A 67 5.35 3.24 9.95
CA ASN A 67 5.02 2.80 11.29
C ASN A 67 3.94 1.73 11.30
N TRP A 68 3.91 0.89 12.34
CA TRP A 68 2.80 0.01 12.65
C TRP A 68 1.76 0.75 13.50
N ILE A 69 0.48 0.54 13.18
CA ILE A 69 -0.62 0.70 14.11
C ILE A 69 -1.05 -0.69 14.55
N LYS A 70 -0.86 -0.99 15.82
CA LYS A 70 -1.33 -2.22 16.45
C LYS A 70 -2.66 -1.97 17.13
N PHE A 71 -3.66 -2.76 16.75
CA PHE A 71 -4.99 -2.71 17.35
C PHE A 71 -5.09 -3.75 18.46
N MET A 72 -5.13 -3.29 19.69
CA MET A 72 -5.21 -4.14 20.88
C MET A 72 -6.64 -4.65 21.11
N ASP A 73 -6.76 -5.76 21.82
CA ASP A 73 -8.08 -6.37 22.10
C ASP A 73 -8.99 -5.51 22.98
N ASN A 74 -8.39 -4.60 23.78
CA ASN A 74 -9.11 -3.63 24.61
C ASN A 74 -9.59 -2.38 23.83
N GLY A 75 -9.35 -2.31 22.51
CA GLY A 75 -9.70 -1.19 21.65
C GLY A 75 -8.68 -0.06 21.61
N GLU A 76 -7.56 -0.18 22.32
CA GLU A 76 -6.46 0.79 22.24
C GLU A 76 -5.63 0.58 20.97
N GLU A 77 -4.99 1.65 20.51
CA GLU A 77 -4.06 1.66 19.38
C GLU A 77 -2.66 1.98 19.88
N GLU A 78 -1.68 1.24 19.42
CA GLU A 78 -0.27 1.48 19.71
C GLU A 78 0.50 1.71 18.41
N ILE A 79 1.19 2.84 18.31
CA ILE A 79 2.07 3.16 17.17
C ILE A 79 3.48 2.69 17.49
N GLN A 80 4.02 1.84 16.63
CA GLN A 80 5.39 1.32 16.77
C GLN A 80 6.17 1.49 15.46
N PRO A 81 7.46 1.91 15.52
CA PRO A 81 8.30 1.91 14.33
C PRO A 81 8.54 0.46 13.85
N LEU A 82 8.70 0.27 12.56
CA LEU A 82 9.14 -1.00 12.03
C LEU A 82 10.58 -1.28 12.45
N ASN A 83 10.86 -2.55 12.77
CA ASN A 83 12.23 -2.97 12.99
C ASN A 83 13.03 -3.06 11.68
N TYR A 84 14.37 -3.20 11.82
CA TYR A 84 15.27 -3.24 10.66
C TYR A 84 14.93 -4.36 9.66
N ILE A 85 14.58 -5.55 10.16
CA ILE A 85 14.26 -6.71 9.30
C ILE A 85 12.98 -6.46 8.51
N GLN A 86 11.94 -5.92 9.16
CA GLN A 86 10.68 -5.57 8.50
C GLN A 86 10.88 -4.52 7.41
N LYS A 87 11.69 -3.49 7.67
CA LYS A 87 12.06 -2.48 6.67
C LYS A 87 12.85 -3.09 5.51
N LYS A 88 13.84 -3.91 5.80
CA LYS A 88 14.73 -4.46 4.78
C LYS A 88 14.10 -5.51 3.88
N LEU A 89 13.20 -6.35 4.41
CA LEU A 89 12.70 -7.53 3.70
C LEU A 89 11.24 -7.42 3.24
N ALA A 90 10.45 -6.52 3.82
CA ALA A 90 9.01 -6.49 3.56
C ALA A 90 8.48 -5.10 3.19
N TYR A 91 8.46 -4.19 4.12
CA TYR A 91 7.70 -2.93 4.03
C TYR A 91 8.54 -1.72 3.64
N GLY A 92 9.86 -1.83 3.62
CA GLY A 92 10.74 -0.76 3.19
C GLY A 92 10.68 -0.50 1.69
N TYR A 93 11.35 0.54 1.28
CA TYR A 93 11.35 1.00 -0.11
C TYR A 93 12.74 1.45 -0.55
N ASN A 94 12.98 1.34 -1.84
CA ASN A 94 14.12 1.95 -2.52
C ASN A 94 13.61 3.15 -3.31
N PHE A 95 14.30 4.26 -3.28
CA PHE A 95 13.83 5.49 -3.90
C PHE A 95 14.89 6.24 -4.68
N LYS A 96 14.41 7.10 -5.57
CA LYS A 96 15.19 8.04 -6.36
C LYS A 96 14.50 9.39 -6.33
N VAL A 97 15.23 10.41 -5.91
CA VAL A 97 14.77 11.81 -5.99
C VAL A 97 14.81 12.27 -7.46
N ILE A 98 13.66 12.67 -7.98
CA ILE A 98 13.53 13.23 -9.32
C ILE A 98 13.60 14.75 -9.28
N SER A 99 12.91 15.37 -8.30
CA SER A 99 12.94 16.80 -7.99
C SER A 99 12.59 17.03 -6.52
N ASN A 100 12.59 18.28 -6.07
CA ASN A 100 12.22 18.63 -4.69
C ASN A 100 10.79 18.23 -4.32
N ASP A 101 9.90 18.08 -5.30
CA ASP A 101 8.47 17.75 -5.11
C ASP A 101 8.08 16.40 -5.73
N LEU A 102 9.06 15.60 -6.18
CA LEU A 102 8.81 14.31 -6.83
C LEU A 102 9.87 13.28 -6.49
N VAL A 103 9.45 12.18 -5.88
CA VAL A 103 10.28 11.02 -5.57
C VAL A 103 9.67 9.77 -6.21
N GLU A 104 10.47 9.03 -6.98
CA GLU A 104 10.10 7.69 -7.48
C GLU A 104 10.56 6.64 -6.47
N PHE A 105 9.72 5.67 -6.15
CA PHE A 105 10.11 4.56 -5.30
C PHE A 105 9.47 3.23 -5.71
N CYS A 106 10.03 2.14 -5.21
CA CYS A 106 9.43 0.81 -5.26
C CYS A 106 9.62 0.11 -3.92
N PHE A 107 8.75 -0.84 -3.60
CA PHE A 107 8.91 -1.65 -2.39
C PHE A 107 10.11 -2.58 -2.50
N VAL A 108 10.81 -2.81 -1.39
CA VAL A 108 11.93 -3.78 -1.33
C VAL A 108 11.45 -5.20 -1.64
N SER A 109 10.22 -5.54 -1.26
CA SER A 109 9.59 -6.84 -1.51
C SER A 109 9.02 -7.01 -2.93
N TYR A 110 8.83 -5.92 -3.68
CA TYR A 110 8.31 -5.95 -5.04
C TYR A 110 8.77 -4.75 -5.87
N SER A 111 9.84 -4.94 -6.62
CA SER A 111 10.44 -3.90 -7.46
C SER A 111 9.78 -3.75 -8.84
N GLY A 112 8.83 -4.61 -9.17
CA GLY A 112 8.15 -4.61 -10.48
C GLY A 112 7.15 -3.47 -10.69
N MET A 113 6.87 -2.67 -9.67
CA MET A 113 5.92 -1.57 -9.72
C MET A 113 6.54 -0.30 -9.16
N LYS A 114 6.43 0.80 -9.92
CA LYS A 114 6.92 2.11 -9.52
C LYS A 114 5.80 2.95 -8.95
N PHE A 115 6.12 3.67 -7.88
CA PHE A 115 5.27 4.62 -7.20
C PHE A 115 5.90 5.99 -7.23
N TYR A 116 5.08 7.03 -7.19
CA TYR A 116 5.51 8.42 -7.25
C TYR A 116 4.92 9.19 -6.08
N LEU A 117 5.78 9.61 -5.16
CA LEU A 117 5.44 10.55 -4.11
C LEU A 117 5.55 11.96 -4.68
N SER A 118 4.48 12.70 -4.66
CA SER A 118 4.43 14.05 -5.22
C SER A 118 3.60 15.00 -4.35
N LYS A 119 3.93 16.28 -4.43
CA LYS A 119 3.15 17.34 -3.79
C LYS A 119 1.82 17.52 -4.53
N ASN A 120 0.73 17.65 -3.80
CA ASN A 120 -0.56 17.97 -4.36
C ASN A 120 -0.78 19.50 -4.44
N LYS A 121 -1.83 19.93 -5.13
CA LYS A 121 -2.14 21.35 -5.30
C LYS A 121 -2.45 22.09 -3.99
N ASN A 122 -2.87 21.36 -2.96
CA ASN A 122 -3.24 21.91 -1.64
C ASN A 122 -2.06 21.95 -0.66
N GLY A 123 -0.85 21.62 -1.10
CA GLY A 123 0.37 21.65 -0.32
C GLY A 123 0.70 20.33 0.42
N GLY A 124 -0.22 19.37 0.49
CA GLY A 124 0.03 18.03 1.02
C GLY A 124 0.76 17.14 0.00
N PHE A 125 1.01 15.89 0.39
CA PHE A 125 1.65 14.88 -0.44
C PHE A 125 0.71 13.73 -0.76
N ARG A 126 0.97 13.03 -1.85
CA ARG A 126 0.23 11.85 -2.28
C ARG A 126 1.16 10.87 -2.98
N VAL A 127 0.78 9.61 -2.96
CA VAL A 127 1.45 8.55 -3.73
C VAL A 127 0.56 8.12 -4.86
N SER A 128 1.11 8.05 -6.06
CA SER A 128 0.41 7.58 -7.25
C SER A 128 1.18 6.47 -7.96
N THR A 129 0.45 5.64 -8.68
CA THR A 129 0.98 4.62 -9.58
C THR A 129 -0.03 4.36 -10.69
N THR A 130 0.38 3.65 -11.73
CA THR A 130 -0.53 3.26 -12.81
C THR A 130 -1.21 1.93 -12.49
N LEU A 131 -2.53 1.92 -12.36
CA LEU A 131 -3.36 0.74 -12.22
C LEU A 131 -4.12 0.52 -13.54
N ASP A 132 -3.79 -0.55 -14.26
CA ASP A 132 -4.41 -0.91 -15.55
C ASP A 132 -4.52 0.27 -16.54
N GLY A 133 -3.42 1.02 -16.68
CA GLY A 133 -3.33 2.18 -17.56
C GLY A 133 -3.88 3.50 -16.98
N ILE A 134 -4.45 3.47 -15.77
CA ILE A 134 -5.02 4.65 -15.10
C ILE A 134 -4.08 5.15 -14.02
N MET A 135 -3.61 6.41 -14.13
CA MET A 135 -2.85 7.05 -13.04
C MET A 135 -3.77 7.20 -11.83
N SER A 136 -3.43 6.50 -10.74
CA SER A 136 -4.25 6.37 -9.55
C SER A 136 -3.49 6.83 -8.31
N ILE A 137 -4.14 7.63 -7.48
CA ILE A 137 -3.67 7.97 -6.13
C ILE A 137 -4.01 6.79 -5.24
N ILE A 138 -3.01 6.19 -4.62
CA ILE A 138 -3.17 5.02 -3.77
C ILE A 138 -3.64 5.45 -2.38
N GLU A 139 -4.66 4.77 -1.86
CA GLU A 139 -5.22 4.99 -0.52
C GLU A 139 -4.89 3.82 0.41
N ARG A 140 -5.00 2.59 -0.07
CA ARG A 140 -4.65 1.40 0.70
C ARG A 140 -4.22 0.23 -0.19
N ILE A 141 -3.47 -0.69 0.40
CA ILE A 141 -3.07 -1.95 -0.22
C ILE A 141 -3.43 -3.08 0.76
N TYR A 142 -4.08 -4.12 0.26
CA TYR A 142 -4.31 -5.35 1.02
C TYR A 142 -3.47 -6.48 0.45
N ILE A 143 -2.78 -7.22 1.31
CA ILE A 143 -1.89 -8.32 0.94
C ILE A 143 -2.45 -9.62 1.52
N TYR A 144 -2.68 -10.60 0.64
CA TYR A 144 -2.97 -11.97 1.05
C TYR A 144 -1.72 -12.83 0.93
N ALA A 145 -1.32 -13.44 2.04
CA ALA A 145 -0.18 -14.34 2.11
C ALA A 145 -0.57 -15.62 2.84
N GLU A 146 0.03 -16.75 2.44
CA GLU A 146 -0.10 -18.04 3.09
C GLU A 146 1.21 -18.39 3.79
N ASP A 147 1.10 -19.03 4.96
CA ASP A 147 2.26 -19.54 5.68
C ASP A 147 2.77 -20.80 4.99
N MET A 148 3.89 -20.68 4.31
CA MET A 148 4.55 -21.74 3.56
C MET A 148 5.95 -22.03 4.14
N GLY A 149 6.01 -22.36 5.45
CA GLY A 149 7.26 -22.62 6.16
C GLY A 149 7.79 -21.41 6.93
N ILE A 150 9.09 -21.06 6.77
CA ILE A 150 9.73 -20.00 7.56
C ILE A 150 9.27 -18.59 7.16
N PHE A 151 8.89 -18.40 5.87
CA PHE A 151 8.45 -17.11 5.35
C PHE A 151 7.06 -17.21 4.72
N PRO A 152 6.18 -16.22 4.95
CA PRO A 152 4.89 -16.16 4.29
C PRO A 152 5.07 -15.93 2.79
N GLN A 153 4.29 -16.66 1.99
CA GLN A 153 4.25 -16.48 0.55
C GLN A 153 3.08 -15.59 0.17
N VAL A 154 3.37 -14.43 -0.40
CA VAL A 154 2.33 -13.54 -0.93
C VAL A 154 1.70 -14.17 -2.16
N LYS A 155 0.38 -14.32 -2.16
CA LYS A 155 -0.40 -14.85 -3.28
C LYS A 155 -0.93 -13.74 -4.16
N PHE A 156 -1.42 -12.67 -3.53
CA PHE A 156 -1.87 -11.50 -4.26
C PHE A 156 -1.80 -10.23 -3.41
N ALA A 157 -1.81 -9.08 -4.10
CA ALA A 157 -2.00 -7.77 -3.51
C ALA A 157 -3.16 -7.06 -4.21
N GLU A 158 -4.01 -6.39 -3.44
CA GLU A 158 -5.11 -5.55 -3.93
C GLU A 158 -4.78 -4.08 -3.68
N PHE A 159 -4.86 -3.30 -4.74
CA PHE A 159 -4.59 -1.86 -4.71
C PHE A 159 -5.91 -1.12 -4.81
N PHE A 160 -6.17 -0.24 -3.88
CA PHE A 160 -7.34 0.63 -3.84
C PHE A 160 -6.89 2.08 -3.91
N GLY A 161 -7.52 2.84 -4.78
CA GLY A 161 -7.18 4.24 -4.96
C GLY A 161 -8.24 5.02 -5.71
N ARG A 162 -7.83 6.18 -6.20
CA ARG A 162 -8.68 7.07 -7.01
C ARG A 162 -7.93 7.54 -8.23
N CYS A 163 -8.63 7.60 -9.36
CA CYS A 163 -8.09 8.20 -10.57
C CYS A 163 -7.63 9.64 -10.30
N ALA A 164 -6.40 9.95 -10.66
CA ALA A 164 -5.78 11.25 -10.37
C ALA A 164 -6.50 12.44 -11.03
N THR A 165 -7.24 12.21 -12.12
CA THR A 165 -7.94 13.24 -12.87
C THR A 165 -9.44 13.30 -12.59
N THR A 166 -10.11 12.14 -12.47
CA THR A 166 -11.58 12.07 -12.34
C THR A 166 -12.05 11.85 -10.90
N ASN A 167 -11.14 11.52 -9.99
CA ASN A 167 -11.41 11.15 -8.59
C ASN A 167 -12.33 9.92 -8.43
N LYS A 168 -12.58 9.17 -9.49
CA LYS A 168 -13.34 7.91 -9.43
C LYS A 168 -12.48 6.82 -8.79
N SER A 169 -13.11 5.92 -8.04
CA SER A 169 -12.43 4.77 -7.44
C SER A 169 -11.73 3.92 -8.50
N THR A 170 -10.52 3.50 -8.19
CA THR A 170 -9.71 2.58 -8.99
C THR A 170 -9.32 1.39 -8.14
N TYR A 171 -9.20 0.23 -8.78
CA TYR A 171 -8.87 -1.02 -8.13
C TYR A 171 -8.02 -1.87 -9.04
N LYS A 172 -7.06 -2.60 -8.47
CA LYS A 172 -6.30 -3.63 -9.17
C LYS A 172 -5.95 -4.76 -8.22
N LYS A 173 -6.15 -6.00 -8.66
CA LYS A 173 -5.64 -7.19 -8.02
C LYS A 173 -4.43 -7.71 -8.80
N LEU A 174 -3.31 -7.86 -8.12
CA LEU A 174 -2.07 -8.37 -8.68
C LEU A 174 -1.77 -9.73 -8.06
N PHE A 175 -1.76 -10.78 -8.87
CA PHE A 175 -1.32 -12.11 -8.45
C PHE A 175 0.19 -12.21 -8.57
N LEU A 176 0.83 -12.63 -7.48
CA LEU A 176 2.26 -12.85 -7.41
C LEU A 176 2.49 -14.37 -7.57
N GLN A 177 2.77 -14.80 -8.78
CA GLN A 177 3.23 -16.16 -9.04
C GLN A 177 4.73 -16.22 -8.80
N LEU A 178 5.14 -17.16 -7.96
CA LEU A 178 6.53 -17.61 -7.88
C LEU A 178 6.77 -18.70 -8.89
#